data_79ce8ef79145d489fefa0d0c3530ee84
#
_entry.id   79ce8ef79145d489fefa0d0c3530ee84
#
_cell.length_a   1.000
_cell.length_b   1.000
_cell.length_c   1.000
_cell.angle_alpha   90.00
_cell.angle_beta   90.00
_cell.angle_gamma   90.00
#
_symmetry.space_group_name_H-M   'P 1'
#
loop_
_entity.id
_entity.type
_entity.pdbx_description
1 polymer ?
#
loop_
_entity_poly.entity_id
_entity_poly.type
_entity_poly.pdbx_seq_one_letter_code
_entity_poly.pdbx_strand_id
1 'polypeptide(L)'
;EAPIITLSHTYGIEGLLGGDYTYHYTEASVFKRFWFGSWGRIDLYTRAGVQWNQVPFPLLCMPASILSYFSHKHMFNLVNNMEFMNDRFVSVDFNWDMQGKIFNRIPLIRRLHWREYIGAKMLWGALSDKNNPYLLQNSDSKVLIAFPEQTRLMNPDIPYWEISLGIRSIFRFFQVEYVRRMNYNDNRIGPKNSVRLGFTLMF
;
A
#
# COMPACT_ATOMS: atom_id res chain seq x y z
N GLU A 1 -7.39 0.37 -22.05
CA GLU A 1 -6.98 1.77 -21.78
C GLU A 1 -5.46 1.88 -21.81
N ALA A 2 -4.90 3.05 -22.14
CA ALA A 2 -3.46 3.30 -22.11
C ALA A 2 -2.94 3.21 -20.66
N PRO A 3 -1.70 2.74 -20.44
CA PRO A 3 -1.07 2.83 -19.13
C PRO A 3 -0.81 4.29 -18.76
N ILE A 4 -0.98 4.61 -17.49
CA ILE A 4 -0.59 5.90 -16.94
C ILE A 4 0.71 5.68 -16.17
N ILE A 5 1.77 6.35 -16.60
CA ILE A 5 3.10 6.26 -15.98
C ILE A 5 3.40 7.63 -15.38
N THR A 6 3.77 7.63 -14.10
CA THR A 6 4.20 8.83 -13.40
C THR A 6 5.60 8.60 -12.85
N LEU A 7 6.50 9.53 -13.12
CA LEU A 7 7.85 9.57 -12.56
C LEU A 7 8.02 10.89 -11.82
N SER A 8 8.46 10.85 -10.59
CA SER A 8 8.74 12.00 -9.76
C SER A 8 10.12 11.92 -9.11
N HIS A 9 10.79 13.05 -8.99
CA HIS A 9 12.01 13.18 -8.23
C HIS A 9 11.89 14.38 -7.32
N THR A 10 12.13 14.15 -6.02
CA THR A 10 12.07 15.20 -5.01
C THR A 10 13.48 15.46 -4.50
N TYR A 11 13.88 16.71 -4.50
CA TYR A 11 15.17 17.17 -4.02
C TYR A 11 14.96 18.20 -2.90
N GLY A 12 15.45 17.91 -1.71
CA GLY A 12 15.52 18.85 -0.58
C GLY A 12 16.93 19.34 -0.40
N ILE A 13 17.08 20.64 -0.16
CA ILE A 13 18.37 21.31 0.03
C ILE A 13 18.46 21.74 1.48
N GLU A 14 19.49 21.26 2.19
CA GLU A 14 19.82 21.71 3.54
C GLU A 14 20.11 23.22 3.55
N GLY A 15 19.59 23.94 4.55
CA GLY A 15 19.73 25.38 4.71
C GLY A 15 18.77 26.22 3.85
N LEU A 16 18.09 25.66 2.86
CA LEU A 16 17.12 26.39 2.04
C LEU A 16 15.77 26.47 2.74
N LEU A 17 15.26 27.68 2.99
CA LEU A 17 13.96 27.94 3.64
C LEU A 17 13.78 27.22 4.99
N GLY A 18 14.87 26.97 5.73
CA GLY A 18 14.83 26.29 7.03
C GLY A 18 14.84 24.77 6.93
N GLY A 19 15.24 24.21 5.78
CA GLY A 19 15.41 22.75 5.65
C GLY A 19 16.66 22.26 6.39
N ASP A 20 16.49 21.23 7.24
CA ASP A 20 17.57 20.67 8.07
C ASP A 20 18.33 19.55 7.37
N TYR A 21 17.80 19.00 6.28
CA TYR A 21 18.34 17.79 5.65
C TYR A 21 18.41 17.90 4.13
N THR A 22 19.46 17.31 3.56
CA THR A 22 19.50 17.02 2.13
C THR A 22 18.67 15.76 1.85
N TYR A 23 17.75 15.84 0.89
CA TYR A 23 16.77 14.79 0.61
C TYR A 23 16.70 14.52 -0.90
N HIS A 24 16.95 13.26 -1.29
CA HIS A 24 16.88 12.81 -2.69
C HIS A 24 15.96 11.59 -2.77
N TYR A 25 14.79 11.78 -3.28
CA TYR A 25 13.81 10.70 -3.41
C TYR A 25 13.30 10.62 -4.86
N THR A 26 13.33 9.42 -5.40
CA THR A 26 12.76 9.12 -6.72
C THR A 26 11.63 8.13 -6.56
N GLU A 27 10.51 8.40 -7.21
CA GLU A 27 9.35 7.53 -7.23
C GLU A 27 8.83 7.35 -8.65
N ALA A 28 8.47 6.12 -8.99
CA ALA A 28 7.80 5.79 -10.22
C ALA A 28 6.50 5.04 -9.91
N SER A 29 5.44 5.34 -10.64
CA SER A 29 4.19 4.58 -10.56
C SER A 29 3.62 4.27 -11.94
N VAL A 30 2.96 3.14 -12.04
CA VAL A 30 2.30 2.67 -13.25
C VAL A 30 0.90 2.20 -12.89
N PHE A 31 -0.10 2.79 -13.51
CA PHE A 31 -1.48 2.32 -13.44
C PHE A 31 -1.90 1.76 -14.79
N LYS A 32 -2.48 0.56 -14.80
CA LYS A 32 -3.01 -0.06 -16.01
C LYS A 32 -4.32 -0.76 -15.73
N ARG A 33 -5.31 -0.49 -16.57
CA ARG A 33 -6.62 -1.17 -16.58
C ARG A 33 -6.72 -2.13 -17.74
N PHE A 34 -7.13 -3.36 -17.44
CA PHE A 34 -7.40 -4.41 -18.41
C PHE A 34 -8.88 -4.75 -18.37
N TRP A 35 -9.48 -4.88 -19.54
CA TRP A 35 -10.86 -5.31 -19.69
C TRP A 35 -10.89 -6.73 -20.27
N PHE A 36 -11.63 -7.61 -19.62
CA PHE A 36 -11.75 -9.03 -20.01
C PHE A 36 -13.20 -9.37 -20.41
N GLY A 37 -13.85 -8.52 -21.18
CA GLY A 37 -15.21 -8.72 -21.63
C GLY A 37 -16.18 -9.02 -20.49
N SER A 38 -16.83 -10.17 -20.52
CA SER A 38 -17.80 -10.56 -19.49
C SER A 38 -17.18 -10.93 -18.13
N TRP A 39 -15.85 -10.98 -17.98
CA TRP A 39 -15.14 -11.25 -16.74
C TRP A 39 -14.77 -9.97 -15.97
N GLY A 40 -15.24 -8.83 -16.49
CA GLY A 40 -15.05 -7.54 -15.86
C GLY A 40 -13.69 -6.93 -16.16
N ARG A 41 -13.12 -6.25 -15.15
CA ARG A 41 -11.88 -5.48 -15.30
C ARG A 41 -10.89 -5.78 -14.20
N ILE A 42 -9.62 -5.71 -14.56
CA ILE A 42 -8.50 -5.75 -13.62
C ILE A 42 -7.84 -4.38 -13.62
N ASP A 43 -7.71 -3.79 -12.45
CA ASP A 43 -6.93 -2.58 -12.20
C ASP A 43 -5.62 -3.00 -11.53
N LEU A 44 -4.49 -2.69 -12.16
CA LEU A 44 -3.15 -2.93 -11.63
C LEU A 44 -2.48 -1.60 -11.39
N TYR A 45 -2.03 -1.36 -10.15
CA TYR A 45 -1.24 -0.21 -9.77
C TYR A 45 0.05 -0.67 -9.13
N THR A 46 1.16 -0.28 -9.72
CA THR A 46 2.51 -0.57 -9.22
C THR A 46 3.19 0.73 -8.88
N ARG A 47 3.86 0.78 -7.74
CA ARG A 47 4.61 1.94 -7.28
C ARG A 47 5.96 1.49 -6.75
N ALA A 48 7.02 2.16 -7.12
CA ALA A 48 8.37 1.90 -6.65
C ALA A 48 9.03 3.21 -6.23
N GLY A 49 9.78 3.18 -5.14
CA GLY A 49 10.46 4.36 -4.61
C GLY A 49 11.85 4.03 -4.05
N VAL A 50 12.76 4.99 -4.16
CA VAL A 50 14.12 4.88 -3.63
C VAL A 50 14.53 6.21 -3.00
N GLN A 51 14.99 6.13 -1.74
CA GLN A 51 15.66 7.19 -1.00
C GLN A 51 17.17 7.05 -1.17
N TRP A 52 17.80 8.02 -1.83
CA TRP A 52 19.20 7.90 -2.27
C TRP A 52 20.23 8.20 -1.20
N ASN A 53 19.95 9.14 -0.29
CA ASN A 53 20.90 9.58 0.73
C ASN A 53 20.48 9.09 2.14
N GLN A 54 21.34 9.32 3.12
CA GLN A 54 21.04 9.08 4.52
C GLN A 54 20.06 10.16 5.02
N VAL A 55 18.97 9.72 5.65
CA VAL A 55 17.91 10.60 6.18
C VAL A 55 17.37 10.09 7.51
N PRO A 56 16.80 10.96 8.36
CA PRO A 56 16.09 10.51 9.55
C PRO A 56 14.82 9.73 9.19
N PHE A 57 14.33 8.89 10.12
CA PHE A 57 13.21 7.98 9.83
C PHE A 57 11.94 8.65 9.29
N PRO A 58 11.56 9.89 9.64
CA PRO A 58 10.37 10.53 9.07
C PRO A 58 10.44 10.78 7.57
N LEU A 59 11.65 10.80 7.00
CA LEU A 59 11.90 10.98 5.57
C LEU A 59 12.12 9.65 4.83
N LEU A 60 12.07 8.51 5.52
CA LEU A 60 12.11 7.18 4.90
C LEU A 60 10.79 6.84 4.21
N CYS A 61 10.85 5.87 3.31
CA CYS A 61 9.69 5.36 2.59
C CYS A 61 8.81 4.53 3.52
N MET A 62 7.67 5.07 3.90
CA MET A 62 6.64 4.35 4.64
C MET A 62 5.53 3.91 3.68
N PRO A 63 5.01 2.68 3.82
CA PRO A 63 3.88 2.25 3.03
C PRO A 63 2.65 3.11 3.37
N ALA A 64 1.92 3.54 2.35
CA ALA A 64 0.65 4.22 2.55
C ALA A 64 -0.34 3.24 3.19
N SER A 65 -0.75 3.49 4.42
CA SER A 65 -1.64 2.65 5.20
C SER A 65 -2.82 3.43 5.76
N ILE A 66 -3.89 2.73 6.08
CA ILE A 66 -5.08 3.33 6.66
C ILE A 66 -5.51 2.58 7.92
N LEU A 67 -5.63 3.30 9.02
CA LEU A 67 -6.10 2.76 10.31
C LEU A 67 -7.62 2.85 10.47
N SER A 68 -8.31 3.61 9.61
CA SER A 68 -9.76 3.76 9.62
C SER A 68 -10.45 2.48 9.15
N TYR A 69 -11.69 2.28 9.55
CA TYR A 69 -12.57 1.22 9.01
C TYR A 69 -12.95 1.45 7.54
N PHE A 70 -12.63 2.61 6.97
CA PHE A 70 -12.88 2.93 5.57
C PHE A 70 -11.70 2.48 4.71
N SER A 71 -12.02 1.82 3.60
CA SER A 71 -11.03 1.42 2.60
C SER A 71 -10.73 2.58 1.65
N HIS A 72 -9.44 2.79 1.37
CA HIS A 72 -8.99 3.75 0.36
C HIS A 72 -8.21 3.04 -0.74
N LYS A 73 -8.31 3.59 -1.95
CA LYS A 73 -7.52 3.09 -3.09
C LYS A 73 -6.02 3.24 -2.82
N HIS A 74 -5.27 2.21 -3.21
CA HIS A 74 -3.81 2.19 -3.17
C HIS A 74 -3.17 2.30 -1.78
N MET A 75 -3.97 2.14 -0.70
CA MET A 75 -3.49 2.08 0.68
C MET A 75 -3.61 0.67 1.23
N PHE A 76 -2.63 0.24 2.04
CA PHE A 76 -2.70 -1.01 2.77
C PHE A 76 -3.73 -0.91 3.90
N ASN A 77 -4.53 -1.96 4.06
CA ASN A 77 -5.61 -1.98 5.04
C ASN A 77 -5.19 -2.52 6.40
N LEU A 78 -4.14 -3.35 6.46
CA LEU A 78 -3.72 -4.05 7.67
C LEU A 78 -2.29 -3.74 8.11
N VAL A 79 -1.59 -2.85 7.40
CA VAL A 79 -0.31 -2.30 7.81
C VAL A 79 -0.55 -1.17 8.80
N ASN A 80 0.09 -1.20 9.95
CA ASN A 80 0.04 -0.11 10.92
C ASN A 80 0.92 1.07 10.48
N ASN A 81 0.60 2.24 11.03
CA ASN A 81 1.45 3.40 10.83
C ASN A 81 2.87 3.12 11.38
N MET A 82 3.89 3.48 10.62
CA MET A 82 5.31 3.27 10.96
C MET A 82 5.72 1.80 11.18
N GLU A 83 4.90 0.83 10.77
CA GLU A 83 5.23 -0.58 10.91
C GLU A 83 6.44 -0.98 10.08
N PHE A 84 6.50 -0.53 8.83
CA PHE A 84 7.62 -0.78 7.93
C PHE A 84 8.29 0.53 7.52
N MET A 85 9.60 0.58 7.71
CA MET A 85 10.44 1.70 7.26
C MET A 85 11.49 1.18 6.30
N ASN A 86 11.48 1.71 5.09
CA ASN A 86 12.32 1.26 4.00
C ASN A 86 12.99 2.47 3.34
N ASP A 87 14.16 2.29 2.76
CA ASP A 87 14.74 3.30 1.88
C ASP A 87 14.50 3.00 0.39
N ARG A 88 14.00 1.82 0.11
CA ARG A 88 13.53 1.40 -1.22
C ARG A 88 12.37 0.43 -1.09
N PHE A 89 11.42 0.56 -1.97
CA PHE A 89 10.24 -0.31 -1.97
C PHE A 89 9.65 -0.50 -3.36
N VAL A 90 8.92 -1.58 -3.50
CA VAL A 90 7.99 -1.82 -4.60
C VAL A 90 6.66 -2.25 -4.00
N SER A 91 5.58 -1.60 -4.37
CA SER A 91 4.23 -2.00 -4.00
C SER A 91 3.40 -2.31 -5.23
N VAL A 92 2.56 -3.32 -5.13
CA VAL A 92 1.63 -3.74 -6.19
C VAL A 92 0.24 -3.83 -5.58
N ASP A 93 -0.72 -3.17 -6.20
CA ASP A 93 -2.14 -3.23 -5.88
C ASP A 93 -2.88 -3.81 -7.09
N PHE A 94 -3.38 -5.02 -6.92
CA PHE A 94 -4.18 -5.75 -7.89
C PHE A 94 -5.64 -5.75 -7.45
N ASN A 95 -6.55 -5.36 -8.32
CA ASN A 95 -7.97 -5.36 -8.04
C ASN A 95 -8.76 -5.88 -9.25
N TRP A 96 -9.42 -7.01 -9.07
CA TRP A 96 -10.28 -7.63 -10.07
C TRP A 96 -11.74 -7.44 -9.72
N ASP A 97 -12.43 -6.58 -10.46
CA ASP A 97 -13.86 -6.32 -10.39
C ASP A 97 -14.57 -7.21 -11.42
N MET A 98 -15.25 -8.25 -10.95
CA MET A 98 -15.94 -9.25 -11.80
C MET A 98 -17.29 -8.76 -12.33
N GLN A 99 -17.73 -7.57 -11.93
CA GLN A 99 -18.97 -6.91 -12.39
C GLN A 99 -20.24 -7.75 -12.21
N GLY A 100 -20.32 -8.54 -11.15
CA GLY A 100 -21.48 -9.38 -10.87
C GLY A 100 -21.51 -10.71 -11.65
N LYS A 101 -20.39 -11.17 -12.19
CA LYS A 101 -20.32 -12.41 -12.98
C LYS A 101 -20.88 -13.61 -12.23
N ILE A 102 -20.60 -13.70 -10.94
CA ILE A 102 -21.08 -14.78 -10.07
C ILE A 102 -22.47 -14.42 -9.54
N PHE A 103 -22.64 -13.24 -8.96
CA PHE A 103 -23.87 -12.82 -8.29
C PHE A 103 -25.07 -12.72 -9.23
N ASN A 104 -24.88 -12.34 -10.49
CA ASN A 104 -25.95 -12.29 -11.47
C ASN A 104 -26.49 -13.69 -11.88
N ARG A 105 -25.80 -14.76 -11.52
CA ARG A 105 -26.29 -16.15 -11.73
C ARG A 105 -27.24 -16.63 -10.62
N ILE A 106 -27.23 -15.92 -9.48
CA ILE A 106 -28.08 -16.27 -8.33
C ILE A 106 -29.35 -15.41 -8.41
N PRO A 107 -30.56 -16.01 -8.63
CA PRO A 107 -31.78 -15.25 -8.94
C PRO A 107 -32.15 -14.16 -7.93
N LEU A 108 -31.95 -14.40 -6.63
CA LEU A 108 -32.23 -13.43 -5.57
C LEU A 108 -31.21 -12.28 -5.58
N ILE A 109 -29.92 -12.59 -5.66
CA ILE A 109 -28.81 -11.62 -5.58
C ILE A 109 -28.76 -10.77 -6.85
N ARG A 110 -29.10 -11.32 -8.01
CA ARG A 110 -29.19 -10.59 -9.29
C ARG A 110 -30.04 -9.32 -9.20
N ARG A 111 -31.12 -9.35 -8.41
CA ARG A 111 -31.99 -8.16 -8.25
C ARG A 111 -31.34 -7.03 -7.47
N LEU A 112 -30.31 -7.35 -6.66
CA LEU A 112 -29.59 -6.37 -5.85
C LEU A 112 -28.48 -5.65 -6.64
N HIS A 113 -28.11 -6.14 -7.84
CA HIS A 113 -27.05 -5.59 -8.68
C HIS A 113 -25.69 -5.47 -7.97
N TRP A 114 -25.45 -6.34 -6.99
CA TRP A 114 -24.18 -6.37 -6.27
C TRP A 114 -23.06 -6.89 -7.17
N ARG A 115 -21.84 -6.39 -6.94
CA ARG A 115 -20.66 -6.76 -7.70
C ARG A 115 -19.59 -7.28 -6.78
N GLU A 116 -19.14 -8.49 -7.06
CA GLU A 116 -18.02 -9.09 -6.36
C GLU A 116 -16.69 -8.57 -6.90
N TYR A 117 -15.69 -8.48 -6.02
CA TYR A 117 -14.32 -8.20 -6.41
C TYR A 117 -13.32 -8.92 -5.52
N ILE A 118 -12.13 -9.14 -6.06
CA ILE A 118 -10.97 -9.71 -5.37
C ILE A 118 -9.85 -8.70 -5.46
N GLY A 119 -9.21 -8.42 -4.33
CA GLY A 119 -8.03 -7.57 -4.25
C GLY A 119 -6.83 -8.33 -3.71
N ALA A 120 -5.65 -7.97 -4.15
CA ALA A 120 -4.39 -8.42 -3.58
C ALA A 120 -3.41 -7.25 -3.57
N LYS A 121 -2.75 -7.03 -2.42
CA LYS A 121 -1.72 -6.01 -2.30
C LYS A 121 -0.44 -6.63 -1.80
N MET A 122 0.66 -6.21 -2.38
CA MET A 122 1.99 -6.66 -2.05
C MET A 122 2.88 -5.45 -1.77
N LEU A 123 3.73 -5.57 -0.77
CA LEU A 123 4.81 -4.64 -0.48
C LEU A 123 6.10 -5.42 -0.36
N TRP A 124 7.05 -5.09 -1.18
CA TRP A 124 8.45 -5.45 -0.99
C TRP A 124 9.20 -4.19 -0.56
N GLY A 125 10.05 -4.29 0.46
CA GLY A 125 10.83 -3.18 0.96
C GLY A 125 12.14 -3.64 1.55
N ALA A 126 13.13 -2.76 1.53
CA ALA A 126 14.42 -2.98 2.14
C ALA A 126 14.95 -1.68 2.75
N LEU A 127 15.73 -1.83 3.80
CA LEU A 127 16.46 -0.75 4.44
C LEU A 127 17.96 -1.02 4.26
N SER A 128 18.67 -0.08 3.64
CA SER A 128 20.12 -0.19 3.51
C SER A 128 20.83 0.16 4.81
N ASP A 129 22.04 -0.33 4.96
CA ASP A 129 22.87 -0.14 6.15
C ASP A 129 23.06 1.35 6.49
N LYS A 130 23.16 2.22 5.50
CA LYS A 130 23.33 3.67 5.71
C LYS A 130 22.17 4.33 6.45
N ASN A 131 20.95 3.78 6.35
CA ASN A 131 19.73 4.32 6.98
C ASN A 131 19.29 3.52 8.22
N ASN A 132 20.06 2.50 8.62
CA ASN A 132 19.76 1.70 9.79
C ASN A 132 20.45 2.30 11.05
N PRO A 133 19.69 2.88 12.01
CA PRO A 133 20.26 3.51 13.18
C PRO A 133 20.86 2.53 14.19
N TYR A 134 20.59 1.23 14.06
CA TYR A 134 21.06 0.22 15.02
C TYR A 134 22.41 -0.40 14.67
N LEU A 135 23.00 -0.03 13.55
CA LEU A 135 24.33 -0.51 13.16
C LEU A 135 25.42 0.32 13.82
N LEU A 136 26.48 -0.34 14.32
CA LEU A 136 27.62 0.29 15.00
C LEU A 136 28.28 1.37 14.14
N GLN A 137 28.35 1.19 12.84
CA GLN A 137 28.90 2.17 11.89
C GLN A 137 28.12 3.48 11.84
N ASN A 138 26.90 3.50 12.33
CA ASN A 138 26.01 4.65 12.33
C ASN A 138 25.84 5.27 13.73
N SER A 139 26.53 4.77 14.75
CA SER A 139 26.40 5.23 16.16
C SER A 139 26.64 6.74 16.35
N ASP A 140 27.54 7.30 15.55
CA ASP A 140 27.93 8.72 15.62
C ASP A 140 27.16 9.61 14.64
N SER A 141 26.18 9.04 13.90
CA SER A 141 25.38 9.81 12.94
C SER A 141 24.43 10.78 13.66
N LYS A 142 24.59 12.06 13.42
CA LYS A 142 23.68 13.12 13.92
C LYS A 142 22.35 13.18 13.15
N VAL A 143 22.26 12.48 12.03
CA VAL A 143 21.09 12.48 11.13
C VAL A 143 20.10 11.39 11.51
N LEU A 144 20.62 10.22 11.92
CA LEU A 144 19.76 9.06 12.20
C LEU A 144 19.12 9.18 13.59
N ILE A 145 17.83 8.87 13.63
CA ILE A 145 17.01 8.82 14.83
C ILE A 145 16.52 7.38 14.99
N ALA A 146 16.53 6.88 16.24
CA ALA A 146 16.00 5.55 16.55
C ALA A 146 14.56 5.39 16.05
N PHE A 147 14.24 4.24 15.53
CA PHE A 147 12.88 3.94 15.05
C PHE A 147 11.91 3.81 16.23
N PRO A 148 10.62 4.14 16.01
CA PRO A 148 9.57 3.83 16.98
C PRO A 148 9.53 2.34 17.33
N GLU A 149 9.12 2.00 18.57
CA GLU A 149 9.07 0.61 19.06
C GLU A 149 8.23 -0.33 18.21
N GLN A 150 7.20 0.18 17.54
CA GLN A 150 6.34 -0.59 16.66
C GLN A 150 6.95 -0.87 15.28
N THR A 151 8.11 -0.30 14.98
CA THR A 151 8.75 -0.46 13.67
C THR A 151 9.39 -1.84 13.53
N ARG A 152 9.17 -2.44 12.39
CA ARG A 152 9.77 -3.70 11.98
C ARG A 152 10.58 -3.49 10.70
N LEU A 153 11.80 -4.00 10.68
CA LEU A 153 12.55 -4.09 9.45
C LEU A 153 11.98 -5.20 8.57
N MET A 154 11.74 -4.92 7.31
CA MET A 154 11.31 -5.93 6.36
C MET A 154 12.47 -6.86 6.02
N ASN A 155 12.17 -8.16 5.91
CA ASN A 155 13.10 -9.09 5.30
C ASN A 155 13.00 -8.93 3.76
N PRO A 156 14.10 -8.59 3.05
CA PRO A 156 14.07 -8.42 1.60
C PRO A 156 13.60 -9.66 0.82
N ASP A 157 13.73 -10.85 1.41
CA ASP A 157 13.33 -12.11 0.77
C ASP A 157 11.84 -12.44 0.95
N ILE A 158 11.15 -11.73 1.86
CA ILE A 158 9.75 -12.03 2.21
C ILE A 158 8.90 -10.79 2.02
N PRO A 159 8.22 -10.64 0.88
CA PRO A 159 7.30 -9.52 0.68
C PRO A 159 6.08 -9.63 1.61
N TYR A 160 5.56 -8.49 2.04
CA TYR A 160 4.28 -8.41 2.73
C TYR A 160 3.12 -8.60 1.76
N TRP A 161 2.08 -9.34 2.18
CA TRP A 161 0.88 -9.59 1.39
C TRP A 161 -0.39 -9.39 2.19
N GLU A 162 -1.38 -8.79 1.55
CA GLU A 162 -2.77 -8.83 2.01
C GLU A 162 -3.71 -9.16 0.84
N ILE A 163 -4.74 -9.94 1.13
CA ILE A 163 -5.77 -10.33 0.16
C ILE A 163 -7.10 -9.81 0.66
N SER A 164 -7.92 -9.29 -0.23
CA SER A 164 -9.26 -8.84 0.07
C SER A 164 -10.30 -9.49 -0.83
N LEU A 165 -11.47 -9.73 -0.24
CA LEU A 165 -12.68 -10.17 -0.93
C LEU A 165 -13.79 -9.20 -0.57
N GLY A 166 -14.50 -8.70 -1.54
CA GLY A 166 -15.50 -7.68 -1.26
C GLY A 166 -16.68 -7.67 -2.21
N ILE A 167 -17.68 -6.93 -1.77
CA ILE A 167 -18.91 -6.66 -2.48
C ILE A 167 -19.05 -5.16 -2.66
N ARG A 168 -19.26 -4.74 -3.89
CA ARG A 168 -19.53 -3.35 -4.28
C ARG A 168 -20.96 -3.15 -4.70
N SER A 169 -21.35 -1.89 -4.87
CA SER A 169 -22.69 -1.48 -5.32
C SER A 169 -23.82 -1.89 -4.36
N ILE A 170 -23.54 -2.09 -3.10
CA ILE A 170 -24.56 -2.26 -2.06
C ILE A 170 -25.29 -0.90 -1.98
N PHE A 171 -26.62 -0.90 -2.22
CA PHE A 171 -27.43 0.31 -2.36
C PHE A 171 -26.84 1.34 -3.36
N ARG A 172 -26.07 0.88 -4.38
CA ARG A 172 -25.38 1.66 -5.43
C ARG A 172 -24.12 2.41 -5.01
N PHE A 173 -23.83 2.61 -3.71
CA PHE A 173 -22.72 3.43 -3.26
C PHE A 173 -21.86 2.81 -2.16
N PHE A 174 -22.35 1.83 -1.43
CA PHE A 174 -21.57 1.15 -0.41
C PHE A 174 -20.74 -0.02 -0.98
N GLN A 175 -19.60 -0.23 -0.36
CA GLN A 175 -18.83 -1.46 -0.51
C GLN A 175 -18.43 -1.99 0.88
N VAL A 176 -18.35 -3.30 0.96
CA VAL A 176 -17.85 -4.03 2.13
C VAL A 176 -16.76 -4.96 1.64
N GLU A 177 -15.62 -4.97 2.31
CA GLU A 177 -14.53 -5.89 2.01
C GLU A 177 -14.00 -6.56 3.27
N TYR A 178 -13.71 -7.83 3.16
CA TYR A 178 -12.95 -8.59 4.15
C TYR A 178 -11.51 -8.63 3.68
N VAL A 179 -10.59 -8.20 4.53
CA VAL A 179 -9.15 -8.18 4.25
C VAL A 179 -8.44 -9.13 5.20
N ARG A 180 -7.50 -9.89 4.66
CA ARG A 180 -6.65 -10.81 5.41
C ARG A 180 -5.17 -10.55 5.09
N ARG A 181 -4.41 -10.42 6.17
CA ARG A 181 -2.96 -10.35 6.15
C ARG A 181 -2.39 -11.77 6.06
N MET A 182 -1.50 -12.02 5.10
CA MET A 182 -1.04 -13.36 4.79
C MET A 182 0.26 -13.73 5.51
N ASN A 183 1.11 -12.75 5.81
CA ASN A 183 2.39 -12.95 6.52
C ASN A 183 2.69 -11.78 7.47
N TYR A 184 3.83 -11.81 8.15
CA TYR A 184 4.17 -10.86 9.23
C TYR A 184 3.10 -10.81 10.33
N ASN A 185 2.53 -11.98 10.66
CA ASN A 185 1.37 -12.14 11.54
C ASN A 185 1.69 -12.18 13.03
N ASP A 186 2.78 -11.58 13.46
CA ASP A 186 3.11 -11.52 14.89
C ASP A 186 2.05 -10.70 15.62
N ASN A 187 1.60 -11.21 16.74
CA ASN A 187 0.47 -10.67 17.50
C ASN A 187 0.73 -9.25 18.07
N ARG A 188 1.92 -8.69 17.86
CA ARG A 188 2.34 -7.42 18.48
C ARG A 188 1.97 -6.18 17.67
N ILE A 189 1.74 -6.27 16.35
CA ILE A 189 1.79 -5.08 15.49
C ILE A 189 0.51 -4.83 14.69
N GLY A 190 -0.47 -5.70 14.64
CA GLY A 190 -1.68 -5.37 13.90
C GLY A 190 -2.67 -6.53 13.74
N PRO A 191 -3.89 -6.22 13.29
CA PRO A 191 -4.91 -7.24 13.10
C PRO A 191 -4.55 -8.14 11.91
N LYS A 192 -4.81 -9.45 12.07
CA LYS A 192 -4.65 -10.43 10.97
C LYS A 192 -5.76 -10.31 9.94
N ASN A 193 -6.93 -9.88 10.37
CA ASN A 193 -8.13 -9.77 9.56
C ASN A 193 -8.86 -8.48 9.91
N SER A 194 -9.54 -7.90 8.95
CA SER A 194 -10.43 -6.76 9.18
C SER A 194 -11.56 -6.75 8.17
N VAL A 195 -12.70 -6.22 8.60
CA VAL A 195 -13.78 -5.83 7.68
C VAL A 195 -13.67 -4.33 7.46
N ARG A 196 -13.68 -3.92 6.20
CA ARG A 196 -13.58 -2.52 5.78
C ARG A 196 -14.83 -2.10 5.04
N LEU A 197 -15.21 -0.87 5.24
CA LEU A 197 -16.29 -0.22 4.51
C LEU A 197 -15.71 0.72 3.47
N GLY A 198 -16.45 0.99 2.42
CA GLY A 198 -16.06 1.97 1.43
C GLY A 198 -17.27 2.60 0.78
N PHE A 199 -17.05 3.77 0.20
CA PHE A 199 -18.03 4.49 -0.59
C PHE A 199 -17.49 4.66 -1.99
N THR A 200 -18.28 4.25 -2.98
CA THR A 200 -17.94 4.47 -4.39
C THR A 200 -19.21 4.93 -5.10
N LEU A 201 -19.23 6.19 -5.48
CA LEU A 201 -20.29 6.71 -6.35
C LEU A 201 -19.96 6.23 -7.77
N MET A 202 -20.87 5.45 -8.35
CA MET A 202 -20.82 5.10 -9.77
C MET A 202 -21.85 5.98 -10.49
N PHE A 203 -21.33 6.87 -11.30
CA PHE A 203 -22.10 7.68 -12.24
C PHE A 203 -22.18 6.97 -13.57
#